data_856d76711c5aafbb6f158f6994214595
#
_entry.id   856d76711c5aafbb6f158f6994214595
#
_cell.length_a   1.000
_cell.length_b   1.000
_cell.length_c   1.000
_cell.angle_alpha   90.00
_cell.angle_beta   90.00
_cell.angle_gamma   90.00
#
_symmetry.space_group_name_H-M   'P 1'
#
loop_
_entity.id
_entity.type
_entity.pdbx_description
1 polymer ?
#
loop_
_entity_poly.entity_id
_entity_poly.type
_entity_poly.pdbx_seq_one_letter_code
_entity_poly.pdbx_strand_id
1 'polypeptide(L)'
;MDKTCMKHLLSDPRIDFSYCMQCGGCSAVCPAASISDRYNPREMMYRLINRMDLMNYPLEECFHCYSCKYICKLGNSVSDIVKVLKEEKSEGKYREHPIYKTFYEKGLCVTPDILPPDKILDWGPSYERAWNAVKRFSSLREIPHDSMVDLQRIADLSEDKRFKKIDDPEIPKKEITTDKIYLFKSCFMDVQYPGATESMRYIFDKLKIDYLDDPRQSSCTGFAYYADLMPFGTMLATNARNFAIAEESGYKNIATACVTSYGVLNECKAILDSGVGEESNKILKEADLKYRGDANVMHVFEVLHALRSKIKKKIKNRFDGLPVAIHYGCHYTKMFRELTIPNSLEDLVSVTGAVPVDYGEKDLCCGMGFSDTLNNRDHSRRIAERKLRSIKEAGAKVVISACPGCQITFDRNQEYIEKKIGEKFDLVYLNYSQLIALAMGADPNEVVGIQTHSNPIEPVLEEFGF
;
A
#
# COMPACT_ATOMS: atom_id res chain seq x y z
N MET A 1 14.78 13.09 -25.61
CA MET A 1 14.00 11.82 -25.70
C MET A 1 13.83 11.44 -27.15
N ASP A 2 14.25 10.25 -27.55
CA ASP A 2 14.12 9.85 -28.95
C ASP A 2 12.66 9.50 -29.33
N LYS A 3 12.40 9.32 -30.63
CA LYS A 3 11.05 8.99 -31.14
C LYS A 3 10.55 7.63 -30.62
N THR A 4 11.47 6.71 -30.31
CA THR A 4 11.18 5.35 -29.86
C THR A 4 10.65 5.37 -28.42
N CYS A 5 11.30 6.11 -27.52
CA CYS A 5 10.87 6.28 -26.13
C CYS A 5 9.47 6.94 -26.04
N MET A 6 9.19 7.96 -26.84
CA MET A 6 7.84 8.56 -26.89
C MET A 6 6.78 7.60 -27.40
N LYS A 7 7.10 6.79 -28.41
CA LYS A 7 6.16 5.80 -28.95
C LYS A 7 5.84 4.72 -27.90
N HIS A 8 6.84 4.27 -27.16
CA HIS A 8 6.67 3.32 -26.07
C HIS A 8 5.78 3.91 -24.96
N LEU A 9 6.10 5.13 -24.51
CA LEU A 9 5.31 5.82 -23.48
C LEU A 9 3.82 5.89 -23.86
N LEU A 10 3.50 6.33 -25.09
CA LEU A 10 2.11 6.49 -25.54
C LEU A 10 1.38 5.16 -25.81
N SER A 11 2.11 4.06 -25.98
CA SER A 11 1.52 2.73 -26.15
C SER A 11 1.45 1.91 -24.87
N ASP A 12 1.93 2.45 -23.74
CA ASP A 12 1.92 1.77 -22.45
C ASP A 12 0.51 1.82 -21.85
N PRO A 13 -0.03 0.68 -21.36
CA PRO A 13 -1.39 0.63 -20.84
C PRO A 13 -1.59 1.39 -19.53
N ARG A 14 -0.52 1.79 -18.85
CA ARG A 14 -0.56 2.63 -17.64
C ARG A 14 -0.78 4.11 -17.94
N ILE A 15 -0.54 4.53 -19.20
CA ILE A 15 -0.52 5.94 -19.57
C ILE A 15 -1.85 6.34 -20.18
N ASP A 16 -2.55 7.20 -19.45
CA ASP A 16 -3.60 8.06 -20.00
C ASP A 16 -3.04 9.51 -20.04
N PHE A 17 -2.73 9.98 -21.24
CA PHE A 17 -2.08 11.27 -21.45
C PHE A 17 -2.96 12.19 -22.28
N SER A 18 -3.45 13.23 -21.64
CA SER A 18 -4.17 14.33 -22.26
C SER A 18 -3.28 15.58 -22.38
N TYR A 19 -3.68 16.53 -23.23
CA TYR A 19 -2.98 17.80 -23.36
C TYR A 19 -2.84 18.52 -22.02
N CYS A 20 -1.61 18.79 -21.57
CA CYS A 20 -1.33 19.46 -20.32
C CYS A 20 -1.34 20.99 -20.48
N MET A 21 -2.23 21.67 -19.75
CA MET A 21 -2.38 23.14 -19.77
C MET A 21 -1.32 23.88 -18.92
N GLN A 22 -0.36 23.19 -18.33
CA GLN A 22 0.70 23.78 -17.51
C GLN A 22 0.21 24.63 -16.32
N CYS A 23 -0.96 24.30 -15.74
CA CYS A 23 -1.59 25.07 -14.65
C CYS A 23 -0.83 25.06 -13.32
N GLY A 24 0.12 24.12 -13.11
CA GLY A 24 0.93 24.02 -11.91
C GLY A 24 0.29 23.27 -10.73
N GLY A 25 -0.97 22.83 -10.84
CA GLY A 25 -1.66 22.13 -9.75
C GLY A 25 -0.91 20.90 -9.22
N CYS A 26 -0.31 20.10 -10.12
CA CYS A 26 0.48 18.93 -9.74
C CYS A 26 1.70 19.27 -8.87
N SER A 27 2.36 20.42 -9.13
CA SER A 27 3.50 20.86 -8.32
C SER A 27 3.07 21.44 -6.98
N ALA A 28 1.95 22.13 -6.91
CA ALA A 28 1.43 22.72 -5.67
C ALA A 28 1.10 21.66 -4.60
N VAL A 29 0.69 20.45 -5.01
CA VAL A 29 0.33 19.35 -4.09
C VAL A 29 1.40 18.28 -3.96
N CYS A 30 2.55 18.44 -4.63
CA CYS A 30 3.58 17.42 -4.67
C CYS A 30 4.45 17.44 -3.42
N PRO A 31 4.52 16.35 -2.62
CA PRO A 31 5.40 16.28 -1.46
C PRO A 31 6.87 16.41 -1.86
N ALA A 32 7.30 15.76 -2.94
CA ALA A 32 8.69 15.87 -3.41
C ALA A 32 9.06 17.31 -3.78
N ALA A 33 8.23 17.98 -4.57
CA ALA A 33 8.47 19.38 -4.95
C ALA A 33 8.47 20.37 -3.76
N SER A 34 7.89 19.98 -2.62
CA SER A 34 7.90 20.82 -1.41
C SER A 34 9.21 20.72 -0.61
N ILE A 35 10.06 19.74 -0.92
CA ILE A 35 11.31 19.45 -0.18
C ILE A 35 12.57 19.37 -1.06
N SER A 36 12.41 19.37 -2.37
CA SER A 36 13.50 19.25 -3.35
C SER A 36 13.44 20.41 -4.35
N ASP A 37 14.60 21.00 -4.64
CA ASP A 37 14.77 22.02 -5.69
C ASP A 37 14.99 21.39 -7.08
N ARG A 38 15.17 20.06 -7.15
CA ARG A 38 15.52 19.34 -8.38
C ARG A 38 14.30 18.74 -9.07
N TYR A 39 13.26 18.34 -8.31
CA TYR A 39 12.09 17.64 -8.80
C TYR A 39 10.86 18.54 -8.81
N ASN A 40 10.22 18.69 -9.98
CA ASN A 40 8.98 19.44 -10.13
C ASN A 40 8.06 18.78 -11.17
N PRO A 41 6.86 18.27 -10.80
CA PRO A 41 5.97 17.58 -11.75
C PRO A 41 5.54 18.44 -12.94
N ARG A 42 5.34 19.75 -12.76
CA ARG A 42 4.98 20.65 -13.86
C ARG A 42 6.12 20.78 -14.86
N GLU A 43 7.36 20.93 -14.37
CA GLU A 43 8.56 21.00 -15.21
C GLU A 43 8.76 19.69 -15.99
N MET A 44 8.56 18.54 -15.32
CA MET A 44 8.60 17.25 -15.98
C MET A 44 7.59 17.15 -17.12
N MET A 45 6.34 17.57 -16.90
CA MET A 45 5.30 17.60 -17.93
C MET A 45 5.65 18.59 -19.06
N TYR A 46 6.24 19.72 -18.75
CA TYR A 46 6.73 20.69 -19.77
C TYR A 46 7.79 20.06 -20.66
N ARG A 47 8.78 19.38 -20.06
CA ARG A 47 9.84 18.68 -20.80
C ARG A 47 9.28 17.55 -21.66
N LEU A 48 8.32 16.78 -21.14
CA LEU A 48 7.66 15.69 -21.86
C LEU A 48 6.97 16.23 -23.14
N ILE A 49 6.13 17.28 -23.02
CA ILE A 49 5.39 17.86 -24.14
C ILE A 49 6.33 18.41 -25.20
N ASN A 50 7.40 19.07 -24.77
CA ASN A 50 8.40 19.67 -25.68
C ASN A 50 9.49 18.65 -26.10
N ARG A 51 9.33 17.36 -25.81
CA ARG A 51 10.26 16.28 -26.18
C ARG A 51 11.70 16.53 -25.73
N MET A 52 11.85 17.22 -24.60
CA MET A 52 13.16 17.47 -23.98
C MET A 52 13.68 16.21 -23.28
N ASP A 53 14.96 16.23 -22.91
CA ASP A 53 15.56 15.11 -22.18
C ASP A 53 14.94 14.94 -20.78
N LEU A 54 14.46 13.72 -20.50
CA LEU A 54 13.96 13.27 -19.21
C LEU A 54 14.83 12.17 -18.59
N MET A 55 15.82 11.65 -19.31
CA MET A 55 16.65 10.57 -18.79
C MET A 55 17.55 11.03 -17.65
N ASN A 56 17.95 12.30 -17.63
CA ASN A 56 18.72 12.92 -16.56
C ASN A 56 17.86 13.68 -15.53
N TYR A 57 16.53 13.61 -15.66
CA TYR A 57 15.62 14.21 -14.70
C TYR A 57 15.55 13.37 -13.43
N PRO A 58 15.44 13.96 -12.20
CA PRO A 58 15.47 13.24 -10.92
C PRO A 58 14.15 12.49 -10.65
N LEU A 59 13.82 11.54 -11.52
CA LEU A 59 12.59 10.75 -11.46
C LEU A 59 12.47 9.93 -10.17
N GLU A 60 13.62 9.59 -9.55
CA GLU A 60 13.72 8.84 -8.30
C GLU A 60 13.09 9.55 -7.10
N GLU A 61 12.94 10.88 -7.17
CA GLU A 61 12.33 11.68 -6.10
C GLU A 61 10.78 11.63 -6.10
N CYS A 62 10.15 10.92 -7.03
CA CYS A 62 8.70 10.78 -7.06
C CYS A 62 8.21 9.80 -5.98
N PHE A 63 7.36 10.28 -5.07
CA PHE A 63 6.76 9.48 -3.98
C PHE A 63 5.68 8.51 -4.43
N HIS A 64 5.31 8.46 -5.69
CA HIS A 64 4.20 7.65 -6.22
C HIS A 64 2.91 7.75 -5.36
N CYS A 65 2.60 8.96 -4.88
CA CYS A 65 1.48 9.23 -3.98
C CYS A 65 0.18 9.62 -4.71
N TYR A 66 0.22 9.74 -6.03
CA TYR A 66 -0.91 10.09 -6.90
C TYR A 66 -1.60 11.44 -6.60
N SER A 67 -1.02 12.31 -5.77
CA SER A 67 -1.57 13.65 -5.54
C SER A 67 -1.68 14.48 -6.82
N CYS A 68 -0.74 14.30 -7.76
CA CYS A 68 -0.76 14.94 -9.07
C CYS A 68 -1.94 14.48 -9.94
N LYS A 69 -2.29 13.18 -9.93
CA LYS A 69 -3.46 12.63 -10.63
C LYS A 69 -4.75 13.16 -9.99
N TYR A 70 -4.84 13.09 -8.66
CA TYR A 70 -6.00 13.55 -7.90
C TYR A 70 -6.40 15.00 -8.17
N ILE A 71 -5.42 15.91 -8.31
CA ILE A 71 -5.68 17.34 -8.55
C ILE A 71 -5.83 17.69 -10.04
N CYS A 72 -5.37 16.85 -10.95
CA CYS A 72 -5.37 17.13 -12.37
C CYS A 72 -6.79 17.03 -12.95
N LYS A 73 -7.32 18.17 -13.43
CA LYS A 73 -8.66 18.21 -14.06
C LYS A 73 -8.71 17.47 -15.40
N LEU A 74 -7.55 17.17 -16.00
CA LEU A 74 -7.43 16.46 -17.27
C LEU A 74 -7.06 14.97 -17.07
N GLY A 75 -7.00 14.49 -15.82
CA GLY A 75 -6.67 13.10 -15.51
C GLY A 75 -5.19 12.71 -15.65
N ASN A 76 -4.29 13.61 -16.06
CA ASN A 76 -2.88 13.25 -16.23
C ASN A 76 -2.24 12.75 -14.93
N SER A 77 -1.65 11.56 -14.96
CA SER A 77 -0.90 10.99 -13.85
C SER A 77 0.61 11.12 -14.09
N VAL A 78 1.23 12.10 -13.43
CA VAL A 78 2.69 12.25 -13.46
C VAL A 78 3.36 11.02 -12.83
N SER A 79 2.75 10.42 -11.81
CA SER A 79 3.27 9.21 -11.15
C SER A 79 3.42 8.03 -12.12
N ASP A 80 2.45 7.80 -13.00
CA ASP A 80 2.51 6.70 -13.96
C ASP A 80 3.54 6.97 -15.05
N ILE A 81 3.60 8.22 -15.55
CA ILE A 81 4.63 8.64 -16.51
C ILE A 81 6.04 8.46 -15.93
N VAL A 82 6.26 8.88 -14.67
CA VAL A 82 7.54 8.68 -13.98
C VAL A 82 7.87 7.20 -13.91
N LYS A 83 6.89 6.35 -13.59
CA LYS A 83 7.10 4.91 -13.47
C LYS A 83 7.57 4.28 -14.78
N VAL A 84 6.91 4.59 -15.89
CA VAL A 84 7.31 4.11 -17.22
C VAL A 84 8.71 4.59 -17.60
N LEU A 85 9.02 5.88 -17.36
CA LEU A 85 10.35 6.42 -17.65
C LEU A 85 11.47 5.80 -16.81
N LYS A 86 11.19 5.47 -15.53
CA LYS A 86 12.16 4.79 -14.66
C LYS A 86 12.41 3.36 -15.12
N GLU A 87 11.39 2.66 -15.57
CA GLU A 87 11.50 1.31 -16.12
C GLU A 87 12.36 1.28 -17.40
N GLU A 88 12.20 2.27 -18.28
CA GLU A 88 13.08 2.42 -19.45
C GLU A 88 14.56 2.68 -19.08
N LYS A 89 14.82 3.28 -17.90
CA LYS A 89 16.17 3.51 -17.38
C LYS A 89 16.80 2.27 -16.73
N SER A 90 16.02 1.34 -16.21
CA SER A 90 16.49 0.27 -15.33
C SER A 90 17.36 -0.78 -16.03
N GLU A 91 17.35 -0.81 -17.38
CA GLU A 91 18.12 -1.79 -18.20
C GLU A 91 17.92 -3.25 -17.75
N GLY A 92 16.80 -3.59 -17.11
CA GLY A 92 16.45 -4.97 -16.74
C GLY A 92 17.18 -5.55 -15.53
N LYS A 93 17.86 -4.76 -14.70
CA LYS A 93 18.67 -5.24 -13.56
C LYS A 93 17.87 -5.61 -12.29
N TYR A 94 16.63 -6.01 -12.44
CA TYR A 94 15.77 -6.33 -11.29
C TYR A 94 16.21 -7.58 -10.52
N ARG A 95 16.64 -8.64 -11.20
CA ARG A 95 16.97 -9.95 -10.61
C ARG A 95 18.11 -9.90 -9.58
N GLU A 96 18.99 -8.93 -9.68
CA GLU A 96 20.11 -8.79 -8.75
C GLU A 96 19.69 -8.26 -7.38
N HIS A 97 18.55 -7.56 -7.30
CA HIS A 97 18.11 -6.92 -6.05
C HIS A 97 17.54 -7.94 -5.05
N PRO A 98 17.90 -7.87 -3.75
CA PRO A 98 17.42 -8.81 -2.73
C PRO A 98 15.91 -8.96 -2.63
N ILE A 99 15.15 -7.87 -2.83
CA ILE A 99 13.67 -7.87 -2.80
C ILE A 99 13.11 -8.69 -3.95
N TYR A 100 13.68 -8.57 -5.17
CA TYR A 100 13.24 -9.40 -6.29
C TYR A 100 13.59 -10.88 -6.06
N LYS A 101 14.81 -11.17 -5.58
CA LYS A 101 15.22 -12.54 -5.24
C LYS A 101 14.28 -13.18 -4.22
N THR A 102 13.92 -12.44 -3.17
CA THR A 102 12.99 -12.95 -2.15
C THR A 102 11.59 -13.18 -2.73
N PHE A 103 11.11 -12.31 -3.60
CA PHE A 103 9.86 -12.55 -4.32
C PHE A 103 9.95 -13.82 -5.17
N TYR A 104 11.04 -13.98 -5.93
CA TYR A 104 11.22 -15.13 -6.81
C TYR A 104 11.36 -16.46 -6.04
N GLU A 105 12.03 -16.44 -4.87
CA GLU A 105 12.28 -17.62 -4.04
C GLU A 105 11.14 -17.97 -3.09
N LYS A 106 10.40 -16.97 -2.60
CA LYS A 106 9.40 -17.13 -1.52
C LYS A 106 8.00 -16.61 -1.88
N GLY A 107 7.81 -16.00 -3.05
CA GLY A 107 6.55 -15.37 -3.47
C GLY A 107 6.18 -14.10 -2.70
N LEU A 108 7.08 -13.59 -1.86
CA LEU A 108 6.88 -12.45 -0.98
C LEU A 108 7.96 -11.39 -1.22
N CYS A 109 7.57 -10.14 -1.46
CA CYS A 109 8.55 -9.05 -1.63
C CYS A 109 9.27 -8.69 -0.33
N VAL A 110 8.69 -8.99 0.82
CA VAL A 110 9.22 -8.64 2.13
C VAL A 110 9.15 -9.85 3.05
N THR A 111 10.29 -10.18 3.64
CA THR A 111 10.44 -11.23 4.66
C THR A 111 11.34 -10.69 5.78
N PRO A 112 11.34 -11.33 6.97
CA PRO A 112 12.20 -10.91 8.07
C PRO A 112 13.69 -10.87 7.74
N ASP A 113 14.14 -11.70 6.79
CA ASP A 113 15.56 -11.76 6.41
C ASP A 113 16.02 -10.53 5.61
N ILE A 114 15.08 -9.82 4.97
CA ILE A 114 15.38 -8.65 4.13
C ILE A 114 15.30 -7.34 4.91
N LEU A 115 14.49 -7.29 5.97
CA LEU A 115 14.21 -6.08 6.75
C LEU A 115 14.79 -6.08 8.17
N PRO A 116 15.91 -6.75 8.48
CA PRO A 116 16.53 -6.53 9.79
C PRO A 116 17.03 -5.08 9.88
N PRO A 117 16.97 -4.47 11.08
CA PRO A 117 17.28 -3.05 11.29
C PRO A 117 18.64 -2.60 10.77
N ASP A 118 19.62 -3.49 10.83
CA ASP A 118 21.02 -3.25 10.49
C ASP A 118 21.34 -3.36 8.99
N LYS A 119 20.42 -3.91 8.17
CA LYS A 119 20.73 -4.19 6.77
C LYS A 119 20.10 -3.24 5.77
N ILE A 120 18.87 -2.79 6.01
CA ILE A 120 18.12 -2.00 5.02
C ILE A 120 17.64 -0.66 5.57
N LEU A 121 17.21 -0.60 6.84
CA LEU A 121 16.59 0.57 7.43
C LEU A 121 17.17 0.83 8.83
N ASP A 122 17.71 2.03 9.04
CA ASP A 122 18.17 2.52 10.35
C ASP A 122 17.00 3.21 11.07
N TRP A 123 16.30 2.46 11.92
CA TRP A 123 15.14 2.93 12.68
C TRP A 123 15.38 3.11 14.18
N GLY A 124 16.59 2.79 14.67
CA GLY A 124 16.96 3.03 16.06
C GLY A 124 16.50 1.96 17.07
N PRO A 125 16.78 2.19 18.37
CA PRO A 125 16.57 1.19 19.45
C PRO A 125 15.13 0.78 19.68
N SER A 126 14.17 1.68 19.51
CA SER A 126 12.74 1.35 19.67
C SER A 126 12.29 0.32 18.65
N TYR A 127 12.81 0.38 17.44
CA TYR A 127 12.55 -0.60 16.42
C TYR A 127 13.22 -1.95 16.71
N GLU A 128 14.43 -1.97 17.25
CA GLU A 128 15.10 -3.22 17.61
C GLU A 128 14.27 -4.01 18.64
N ARG A 129 13.72 -3.32 19.65
CA ARG A 129 12.79 -3.93 20.61
C ARG A 129 11.57 -4.51 19.92
N ALA A 130 10.89 -3.73 19.10
CA ALA A 130 9.70 -4.15 18.36
C ALA A 130 10.00 -5.31 17.41
N TRP A 131 11.14 -5.29 16.74
CA TRP A 131 11.59 -6.34 15.84
C TRP A 131 11.79 -7.69 16.54
N ASN A 132 12.37 -7.69 17.76
CA ASN A 132 12.52 -8.87 18.54
C ASN A 132 11.17 -9.46 18.97
N ALA A 133 10.16 -8.64 19.21
CA ALA A 133 8.79 -9.08 19.43
C ALA A 133 8.14 -9.65 18.15
N VAL A 134 8.31 -8.99 17.01
CA VAL A 134 7.83 -9.47 15.70
C VAL A 134 8.33 -10.88 15.41
N LYS A 135 9.63 -11.15 15.60
CA LYS A 135 10.23 -12.48 15.36
C LYS A 135 9.58 -13.58 16.19
N ARG A 136 9.09 -13.26 17.40
CA ARG A 136 8.42 -14.23 18.29
C ARG A 136 6.95 -14.40 17.96
N PHE A 137 6.31 -13.34 17.45
CA PHE A 137 4.89 -13.31 17.13
C PHE A 137 4.58 -13.93 15.77
N SER A 138 5.44 -13.70 14.78
CA SER A 138 5.19 -14.01 13.37
C SER A 138 5.51 -15.47 13.04
N SER A 139 4.52 -16.20 12.52
CA SER A 139 4.75 -17.32 11.63
C SER A 139 4.64 -16.80 10.19
N LEU A 140 5.75 -16.81 9.44
CA LEU A 140 5.67 -16.50 8.02
C LEU A 140 4.83 -17.54 7.31
N ARG A 141 3.93 -17.09 6.45
CA ARG A 141 3.26 -18.01 5.54
C ARG A 141 4.26 -18.59 4.53
N GLU A 142 4.11 -19.86 4.26
CA GLU A 142 4.83 -20.54 3.19
C GLU A 142 3.85 -20.78 2.04
N ILE A 143 4.24 -20.38 0.84
CA ILE A 143 3.48 -20.70 -0.37
C ILE A 143 3.79 -22.15 -0.74
N PRO A 144 2.78 -22.98 -1.06
CA PRO A 144 3.00 -24.37 -1.46
C PRO A 144 3.99 -24.48 -2.62
N HIS A 145 4.81 -25.53 -2.61
CA HIS A 145 5.91 -25.73 -3.56
C HIS A 145 5.45 -25.63 -5.02
N ASP A 146 4.38 -26.34 -5.40
CA ASP A 146 3.86 -26.32 -6.77
C ASP A 146 3.41 -24.90 -7.18
N SER A 147 2.75 -24.17 -6.28
CA SER A 147 2.38 -22.79 -6.50
C SER A 147 3.58 -21.84 -6.61
N MET A 148 4.72 -22.16 -5.99
CA MET A 148 5.96 -21.42 -6.17
C MET A 148 6.59 -21.68 -7.53
N VAL A 149 6.58 -22.94 -7.99
CA VAL A 149 7.06 -23.29 -9.34
C VAL A 149 6.27 -22.55 -10.41
N ASP A 150 4.94 -22.50 -10.26
CA ASP A 150 4.06 -21.74 -11.15
C ASP A 150 4.36 -20.24 -11.13
N LEU A 151 4.55 -19.67 -9.94
CA LEU A 151 4.88 -18.25 -9.79
C LEU A 151 6.22 -17.89 -10.45
N GLN A 152 7.25 -18.73 -10.29
CA GLN A 152 8.55 -18.54 -10.89
C GLN A 152 8.47 -18.58 -12.41
N ARG A 153 7.73 -19.58 -12.97
CA ARG A 153 7.49 -19.67 -14.41
C ARG A 153 6.78 -18.44 -14.96
N ILE A 154 5.74 -17.96 -14.26
CA ILE A 154 5.02 -16.72 -14.63
C ILE A 154 5.96 -15.52 -14.59
N ALA A 155 6.80 -15.41 -13.56
CA ALA A 155 7.77 -14.32 -13.44
C ALA A 155 8.79 -14.34 -14.60
N ASP A 156 9.34 -15.51 -14.92
CA ASP A 156 10.31 -15.67 -16.03
C ASP A 156 9.70 -15.29 -17.40
N LEU A 157 8.47 -15.66 -17.66
CA LEU A 157 7.78 -15.36 -18.92
C LEU A 157 7.33 -13.91 -19.05
N SER A 158 7.22 -13.20 -17.94
CA SER A 158 6.66 -11.83 -17.90
C SER A 158 7.69 -10.74 -17.63
N GLU A 159 8.93 -11.05 -17.23
CA GLU A 159 9.93 -10.06 -16.83
C GLU A 159 10.21 -9.02 -17.92
N ASP A 160 10.47 -9.50 -19.14
CA ASP A 160 10.74 -8.63 -20.30
C ASP A 160 9.47 -8.32 -21.12
N LYS A 161 8.30 -8.72 -20.59
CA LYS A 161 7.05 -8.56 -21.33
C LYS A 161 6.58 -7.13 -21.32
N ARG A 162 6.49 -6.54 -22.50
CA ARG A 162 5.89 -5.24 -22.73
C ARG A 162 4.45 -5.41 -23.18
N PHE A 163 3.52 -5.24 -22.27
CA PHE A 163 2.10 -5.19 -22.60
C PHE A 163 1.80 -3.89 -23.35
N LYS A 164 0.98 -3.99 -24.39
CA LYS A 164 0.55 -2.83 -25.18
C LYS A 164 -0.87 -2.46 -24.80
N LYS A 165 -1.14 -1.17 -24.77
CA LYS A 165 -2.48 -0.62 -24.65
C LYS A 165 -3.35 -1.13 -25.81
N ILE A 166 -4.47 -1.72 -25.50
CA ILE A 166 -5.50 -2.17 -26.46
C ILE A 166 -6.63 -1.16 -26.40
N ASP A 167 -7.31 -1.07 -25.27
CA ASP A 167 -8.31 -0.06 -24.96
C ASP A 167 -7.86 0.80 -23.79
N ASP A 168 -8.48 1.95 -23.57
CA ASP A 168 -8.25 2.77 -22.39
C ASP A 168 -8.77 2.07 -21.14
N PRO A 169 -7.93 1.89 -20.08
CA PRO A 169 -8.38 1.26 -18.86
C PRO A 169 -9.51 2.06 -18.20
N GLU A 170 -10.63 1.40 -17.97
CA GLU A 170 -11.75 1.97 -17.22
C GLU A 170 -11.56 1.75 -15.72
N ILE A 171 -12.20 2.62 -14.93
CA ILE A 171 -12.24 2.45 -13.47
C ILE A 171 -12.97 1.13 -13.16
N PRO A 172 -12.37 0.21 -12.39
CA PRO A 172 -12.99 -1.07 -12.07
C PRO A 172 -14.32 -0.88 -11.33
N LYS A 173 -15.30 -1.71 -11.67
CA LYS A 173 -16.53 -1.76 -10.88
C LYS A 173 -16.24 -2.41 -9.54
N LYS A 174 -16.76 -1.80 -8.47
CA LYS A 174 -16.62 -2.30 -7.10
C LYS A 174 -18.00 -2.43 -6.44
N GLU A 175 -18.23 -3.59 -5.85
CA GLU A 175 -19.41 -3.85 -5.03
C GLU A 175 -18.97 -4.19 -3.60
N ILE A 176 -19.53 -3.52 -2.60
CA ILE A 176 -19.23 -3.84 -1.20
C ILE A 176 -20.10 -5.00 -0.75
N THR A 177 -19.45 -6.11 -0.47
CA THR A 177 -20.09 -7.34 0.00
C THR A 177 -19.39 -7.89 1.23
N THR A 178 -20.10 -8.74 1.98
CA THR A 178 -19.60 -9.43 3.17
C THR A 178 -19.65 -10.95 3.01
N ASP A 179 -19.90 -11.42 1.79
CA ASP A 179 -20.06 -12.83 1.45
C ASP A 179 -18.83 -13.35 0.71
N LYS A 180 -18.36 -14.53 1.10
CA LYS A 180 -17.22 -15.23 0.47
C LYS A 180 -16.02 -14.32 0.22
N ILE A 181 -15.42 -13.85 1.30
CA ILE A 181 -14.30 -12.92 1.27
C ILE A 181 -12.98 -13.66 1.05
N TYR A 182 -12.24 -13.32 0.00
CA TYR A 182 -10.83 -13.70 -0.13
C TYR A 182 -9.98 -12.69 0.65
N LEU A 183 -9.41 -13.10 1.78
CA LEU A 183 -8.53 -12.22 2.58
C LEU A 183 -7.17 -12.10 1.91
N PHE A 184 -6.96 -11.01 1.18
CA PHE A 184 -5.69 -10.73 0.53
C PHE A 184 -4.71 -10.11 1.52
N LYS A 185 -3.80 -10.93 2.05
CA LYS A 185 -2.81 -10.54 3.06
C LYS A 185 -1.72 -9.64 2.51
N SER A 186 -1.15 -8.82 3.38
CA SER A 186 -0.04 -7.93 3.06
C SER A 186 1.28 -8.46 3.61
N CYS A 187 2.28 -8.65 2.74
CA CYS A 187 3.61 -9.07 3.16
C CYS A 187 4.25 -8.11 4.18
N PHE A 188 4.06 -6.79 4.04
CA PHE A 188 4.55 -5.82 5.01
C PHE A 188 3.84 -5.90 6.36
N MET A 189 2.52 -6.16 6.35
CA MET A 189 1.77 -6.28 7.59
C MET A 189 2.19 -7.54 8.35
N ASP A 190 2.28 -8.67 7.66
CA ASP A 190 2.68 -9.95 8.24
C ASP A 190 4.10 -9.91 8.84
N VAL A 191 5.01 -9.09 8.26
CA VAL A 191 6.40 -8.96 8.72
C VAL A 191 6.60 -7.86 9.76
N GLN A 192 5.82 -6.78 9.73
CA GLN A 192 6.06 -5.62 10.61
C GLN A 192 5.02 -5.46 11.73
N TYR A 193 3.78 -5.87 11.46
CA TYR A 193 2.65 -5.75 12.38
C TYR A 193 1.73 -6.98 12.26
N PRO A 194 2.24 -8.20 12.53
CA PRO A 194 1.48 -9.44 12.34
C PRO A 194 0.16 -9.44 13.13
N GLY A 195 0.13 -8.79 14.28
CA GLY A 195 -1.09 -8.63 15.08
C GLY A 195 -2.22 -7.87 14.37
N ALA A 196 -1.91 -7.06 13.35
CA ALA A 196 -2.96 -6.41 12.56
C ALA A 196 -3.70 -7.42 11.66
N THR A 197 -2.99 -8.38 11.07
CA THR A 197 -3.61 -9.49 10.30
C THR A 197 -4.40 -10.42 11.23
N GLU A 198 -3.84 -10.78 12.39
CA GLU A 198 -4.55 -11.61 13.38
C GLU A 198 -5.80 -10.91 13.93
N SER A 199 -5.75 -9.59 14.12
CA SER A 199 -6.91 -8.79 14.49
C SER A 199 -8.01 -8.85 13.42
N MET A 200 -7.67 -8.85 12.12
CA MET A 200 -8.66 -9.01 11.03
C MET A 200 -9.32 -10.38 11.10
N ARG A 201 -8.54 -11.47 11.28
CA ARG A 201 -9.07 -12.83 11.45
C ARG A 201 -9.99 -12.92 12.68
N TYR A 202 -9.53 -12.40 13.82
CA TYR A 202 -10.33 -12.36 15.04
C TYR A 202 -11.69 -11.68 14.83
N ILE A 203 -11.71 -10.53 14.14
CA ILE A 203 -12.95 -9.81 13.84
C ILE A 203 -13.85 -10.63 12.91
N PHE A 204 -13.29 -11.22 11.85
CA PHE A 204 -14.03 -12.03 10.89
C PHE A 204 -14.67 -13.25 11.57
N ASP A 205 -13.92 -13.96 12.42
CA ASP A 205 -14.41 -15.10 13.21
C ASP A 205 -15.53 -14.70 14.17
N LYS A 206 -15.35 -13.60 14.91
CA LYS A 206 -16.37 -13.07 15.84
C LYS A 206 -17.65 -12.61 15.13
N LEU A 207 -17.54 -12.16 13.91
CA LEU A 207 -18.69 -11.76 13.08
C LEU A 207 -19.25 -12.92 12.23
N LYS A 208 -18.58 -14.09 12.24
CA LYS A 208 -18.90 -15.25 11.42
C LYS A 208 -18.94 -14.92 9.92
N ILE A 209 -17.94 -14.18 9.45
CA ILE A 209 -17.74 -13.93 8.04
C ILE A 209 -17.16 -15.19 7.40
N ASP A 210 -17.73 -15.59 6.27
CA ASP A 210 -17.16 -16.65 5.44
C ASP A 210 -15.98 -16.06 4.64
N TYR A 211 -14.74 -16.47 5.00
CA TYR A 211 -13.53 -15.98 4.36
C TYR A 211 -12.53 -17.09 4.06
N LEU A 212 -11.76 -16.89 3.03
CA LEU A 212 -10.67 -17.78 2.64
C LEU A 212 -9.32 -17.05 2.83
N ASP A 213 -8.42 -17.69 3.56
CA ASP A 213 -7.00 -17.36 3.65
C ASP A 213 -6.21 -18.37 2.80
N ASP A 214 -6.09 -18.12 1.49
CA ASP A 214 -5.48 -19.05 0.55
C ASP A 214 -3.95 -19.03 0.68
N PRO A 215 -3.30 -20.17 0.97
CA PRO A 215 -1.84 -20.25 1.06
C PRO A 215 -1.13 -20.03 -0.28
N ARG A 216 -1.81 -20.19 -1.42
CA ARG A 216 -1.24 -19.96 -2.76
C ARG A 216 -1.06 -18.48 -3.09
N GLN A 217 -1.67 -17.56 -2.32
CA GLN A 217 -1.57 -16.13 -2.55
C GLN A 217 -0.12 -15.64 -2.46
N SER A 218 0.39 -15.02 -3.51
CA SER A 218 1.67 -14.32 -3.49
C SER A 218 1.53 -12.84 -3.09
N SER A 219 2.65 -12.14 -2.93
CA SER A 219 2.66 -10.68 -2.76
C SER A 219 1.97 -9.98 -3.93
N CYS A 220 1.32 -8.84 -3.69
CA CYS A 220 0.84 -7.94 -4.76
C CYS A 220 1.98 -7.25 -5.52
N THR A 221 3.22 -7.45 -5.09
CA THR A 221 4.44 -6.83 -5.63
C THR A 221 4.49 -5.29 -5.62
N GLY A 222 3.44 -4.62 -5.14
CA GLY A 222 3.28 -3.17 -5.25
C GLY A 222 4.42 -2.36 -4.62
N PHE A 223 4.95 -2.79 -3.45
CA PHE A 223 6.11 -2.12 -2.88
C PHE A 223 7.33 -2.20 -3.81
N ALA A 224 7.68 -3.39 -4.27
CA ALA A 224 8.82 -3.60 -5.16
C ALA A 224 8.62 -2.84 -6.50
N TYR A 225 7.41 -2.87 -7.04
CA TYR A 225 7.06 -2.16 -8.27
C TYR A 225 7.25 -0.64 -8.15
N TYR A 226 6.70 0.01 -7.11
CA TYR A 226 6.85 1.45 -6.93
C TYR A 226 8.24 1.87 -6.45
N ALA A 227 9.00 0.96 -5.86
CA ALA A 227 10.41 1.17 -5.52
C ALA A 227 11.38 0.94 -6.67
N ASP A 228 10.89 0.65 -7.89
CA ASP A 228 11.67 0.34 -9.10
C ASP A 228 12.52 -0.93 -8.98
N LEU A 229 12.01 -1.92 -8.26
CA LEU A 229 12.65 -3.21 -7.98
C LEU A 229 11.89 -4.40 -8.61
N MET A 230 10.87 -4.12 -9.41
CA MET A 230 10.01 -5.10 -10.06
C MET A 230 9.54 -4.56 -11.41
N PRO A 231 9.71 -5.28 -12.53
CA PRO A 231 9.21 -4.85 -13.82
C PRO A 231 7.69 -4.92 -13.89
N PHE A 232 7.10 -4.08 -14.71
CA PHE A 232 5.64 -3.99 -14.91
C PHE A 232 5.05 -5.34 -15.35
N GLY A 233 5.71 -6.03 -16.29
CA GLY A 233 5.24 -7.31 -16.78
C GLY A 233 5.05 -8.34 -15.66
N THR A 234 6.07 -8.49 -14.79
CA THR A 234 6.00 -9.41 -13.65
C THR A 234 4.95 -8.98 -12.64
N MET A 235 4.83 -7.68 -12.34
CA MET A 235 3.80 -7.15 -11.43
C MET A 235 2.40 -7.47 -11.96
N LEU A 236 2.12 -7.22 -13.23
CA LEU A 236 0.81 -7.46 -13.85
C LEU A 236 0.47 -8.95 -13.90
N ALA A 237 1.40 -9.78 -14.39
CA ALA A 237 1.18 -11.24 -14.51
C ALA A 237 1.02 -11.92 -13.13
N THR A 238 1.79 -11.49 -12.12
CA THR A 238 1.65 -11.98 -10.74
C THR A 238 0.27 -11.65 -10.17
N ASN A 239 -0.26 -10.46 -10.40
CA ASN A 239 -1.59 -10.09 -9.92
C ASN A 239 -2.71 -10.73 -10.76
N ALA A 240 -2.52 -10.93 -12.06
CA ALA A 240 -3.42 -11.76 -12.87
C ALA A 240 -3.52 -13.20 -12.31
N ARG A 241 -2.38 -13.79 -11.86
CA ARG A 241 -2.36 -15.08 -11.15
C ARG A 241 -3.12 -15.01 -9.83
N ASN A 242 -2.90 -13.99 -9.01
CA ASN A 242 -3.62 -13.83 -7.73
C ASN A 242 -5.14 -13.73 -7.95
N PHE A 243 -5.59 -13.00 -8.98
CA PHE A 243 -7.00 -12.95 -9.37
C PHE A 243 -7.53 -14.33 -9.82
N ALA A 244 -6.80 -15.03 -10.69
CA ALA A 244 -7.18 -16.34 -11.18
C ALA A 244 -7.37 -17.36 -10.03
N ILE A 245 -6.47 -17.34 -9.02
CA ILE A 245 -6.58 -18.19 -7.82
C ILE A 245 -7.85 -17.85 -7.02
N ALA A 246 -8.13 -16.57 -6.80
CA ALA A 246 -9.32 -16.14 -6.07
C ALA A 246 -10.61 -16.54 -6.83
N GLU A 247 -10.65 -16.36 -8.15
CA GLU A 247 -11.78 -16.75 -9.01
C GLU A 247 -11.99 -18.26 -9.02
N GLU A 248 -10.90 -19.05 -9.10
CA GLU A 248 -10.94 -20.52 -9.06
C GLU A 248 -11.46 -21.04 -7.74
N SER A 249 -11.06 -20.42 -6.62
CA SER A 249 -11.48 -20.82 -5.28
C SER A 249 -12.96 -20.56 -4.99
N GLY A 250 -13.65 -19.80 -5.84
CA GLY A 250 -15.02 -19.32 -5.62
C GLY A 250 -15.15 -18.17 -4.62
N TYR A 251 -14.03 -17.63 -4.14
CA TYR A 251 -13.95 -16.46 -3.25
C TYR A 251 -13.45 -15.22 -4.01
N LYS A 252 -14.19 -14.83 -5.04
CA LYS A 252 -13.80 -13.74 -5.93
C LYS A 252 -13.88 -12.32 -5.32
N ASN A 253 -14.42 -12.18 -4.11
CA ASN A 253 -14.51 -10.91 -3.41
C ASN A 253 -13.21 -10.68 -2.60
N ILE A 254 -12.24 -10.05 -3.23
CA ILE A 254 -10.91 -9.83 -2.67
C ILE A 254 -10.92 -8.63 -1.73
N ALA A 255 -10.75 -8.86 -0.43
CA ALA A 255 -10.59 -7.82 0.57
C ALA A 255 -9.10 -7.68 0.95
N THR A 256 -8.50 -6.57 0.57
CA THR A 256 -7.07 -6.32 0.81
C THR A 256 -6.83 -5.78 2.22
N ALA A 257 -5.79 -6.28 2.88
CA ALA A 257 -5.34 -5.78 4.17
C ALA A 257 -4.46 -4.51 4.08
N CYS A 258 -4.08 -4.10 2.89
CA CYS A 258 -3.14 -3.01 2.63
C CYS A 258 -3.63 -2.07 1.53
N VAL A 259 -3.54 -0.78 1.77
CA VAL A 259 -3.94 0.25 0.80
C VAL A 259 -3.07 0.22 -0.47
N THR A 260 -1.77 -0.10 -0.37
CA THR A 260 -0.93 -0.27 -1.56
C THR A 260 -1.40 -1.47 -2.39
N SER A 261 -1.74 -2.60 -1.74
CA SER A 261 -2.31 -3.76 -2.44
C SER A 261 -3.65 -3.41 -3.11
N TYR A 262 -4.51 -2.66 -2.41
CA TYR A 262 -5.77 -2.17 -2.97
C TYR A 262 -5.56 -1.36 -4.26
N GLY A 263 -4.62 -0.40 -4.23
CA GLY A 263 -4.31 0.43 -5.39
C GLY A 263 -3.77 -0.40 -6.56
N VAL A 264 -2.76 -1.23 -6.31
CA VAL A 264 -2.14 -2.08 -7.34
C VAL A 264 -3.12 -3.08 -7.94
N LEU A 265 -3.93 -3.75 -7.12
CA LEU A 265 -4.91 -4.71 -7.64
C LEU A 265 -5.97 -4.02 -8.50
N ASN A 266 -6.47 -2.84 -8.10
CA ASN A 266 -7.40 -2.09 -8.95
C ASN A 266 -6.73 -1.59 -10.24
N GLU A 267 -5.46 -1.17 -10.20
CA GLU A 267 -4.69 -0.82 -11.41
C GLU A 267 -4.52 -2.02 -12.34
N CYS A 268 -4.08 -3.16 -11.82
CA CYS A 268 -3.95 -4.39 -12.59
C CYS A 268 -5.30 -4.82 -13.20
N LYS A 269 -6.38 -4.76 -12.42
CA LYS A 269 -7.72 -5.10 -12.91
C LYS A 269 -8.16 -4.17 -14.05
N ALA A 270 -8.01 -2.86 -13.90
CA ALA A 270 -8.32 -1.90 -14.95
C ALA A 270 -7.58 -2.21 -16.27
N ILE A 271 -6.28 -2.50 -16.17
CA ILE A 271 -5.44 -2.83 -17.33
C ILE A 271 -5.83 -4.19 -17.93
N LEU A 272 -6.03 -5.22 -17.11
CA LEU A 272 -6.40 -6.55 -17.59
C LEU A 272 -7.76 -6.54 -18.28
N ASP A 273 -8.73 -5.83 -17.72
CA ASP A 273 -10.09 -5.71 -18.27
C ASP A 273 -10.14 -4.89 -19.58
N SER A 274 -9.13 -4.05 -19.86
CA SER A 274 -9.00 -3.29 -21.11
C SER A 274 -8.44 -4.10 -22.29
N GLY A 275 -8.58 -5.43 -22.26
CA GLY A 275 -8.14 -6.35 -23.32
C GLY A 275 -6.76 -6.98 -23.09
N VAL A 276 -5.94 -6.43 -22.22
CA VAL A 276 -4.61 -6.98 -21.87
C VAL A 276 -4.69 -8.34 -21.18
N GLY A 277 -5.82 -8.66 -20.56
CA GLY A 277 -6.07 -9.93 -19.87
C GLY A 277 -5.91 -11.17 -20.76
N GLU A 278 -6.28 -11.10 -22.04
CA GLU A 278 -6.07 -12.22 -22.98
C GLU A 278 -4.59 -12.51 -23.23
N GLU A 279 -3.76 -11.46 -23.29
CA GLU A 279 -2.31 -11.60 -23.41
C GLU A 279 -1.69 -12.16 -22.13
N SER A 280 -2.16 -11.70 -20.97
CA SER A 280 -1.79 -12.25 -19.66
C SER A 280 -2.18 -13.72 -19.53
N ASN A 281 -3.35 -14.13 -20.04
CA ASN A 281 -3.81 -15.51 -20.01
C ASN A 281 -2.92 -16.47 -20.81
N LYS A 282 -2.19 -16.00 -21.82
CA LYS A 282 -1.19 -16.83 -22.52
C LYS A 282 -0.04 -17.23 -21.59
N ILE A 283 0.33 -16.34 -20.66
CA ILE A 283 1.35 -16.61 -19.62
C ILE A 283 0.75 -17.52 -18.54
N LEU A 284 -0.45 -17.21 -18.05
CA LEU A 284 -1.12 -17.97 -16.98
C LEU A 284 -1.42 -19.40 -17.36
N LYS A 285 -1.62 -19.69 -18.65
CA LYS A 285 -1.83 -21.05 -19.17
C LYS A 285 -0.69 -22.01 -18.82
N GLU A 286 0.53 -21.52 -18.66
CA GLU A 286 1.68 -22.33 -18.28
C GLU A 286 1.62 -22.81 -16.80
N ALA A 287 0.69 -22.29 -16.03
CA ALA A 287 0.37 -22.68 -14.65
C ALA A 287 -1.08 -23.22 -14.54
N ASP A 288 -1.70 -23.61 -15.63
CA ASP A 288 -3.10 -24.06 -15.70
C ASP A 288 -4.12 -23.08 -15.09
N LEU A 289 -3.79 -21.78 -15.07
CA LEU A 289 -4.62 -20.72 -14.53
C LEU A 289 -5.23 -19.85 -15.63
N LYS A 290 -6.36 -19.20 -15.32
CA LYS A 290 -7.02 -18.27 -16.22
C LYS A 290 -7.67 -17.12 -15.46
N TYR A 291 -7.26 -15.89 -15.76
CA TYR A 291 -7.98 -14.68 -15.36
C TYR A 291 -9.29 -14.54 -16.14
N ARG A 292 -10.40 -14.35 -15.43
CA ARG A 292 -11.76 -14.27 -16.00
C ARG A 292 -12.37 -12.87 -15.92
N GLY A 293 -11.79 -11.97 -15.12
CA GLY A 293 -12.32 -10.61 -14.88
C GLY A 293 -13.41 -10.54 -13.81
N ASP A 294 -13.75 -11.65 -13.15
CA ASP A 294 -14.83 -11.74 -12.16
C ASP A 294 -14.44 -11.20 -10.76
N ALA A 295 -13.16 -10.98 -10.51
CA ALA A 295 -12.68 -10.54 -9.22
C ALA A 295 -13.21 -9.14 -8.86
N ASN A 296 -13.70 -8.98 -7.63
CA ASN A 296 -14.16 -7.73 -7.04
C ASN A 296 -13.17 -7.29 -5.95
N VAL A 297 -12.55 -6.12 -6.09
CA VAL A 297 -11.48 -5.67 -5.20
C VAL A 297 -12.00 -4.62 -4.22
N MET A 298 -11.91 -4.94 -2.93
CA MET A 298 -12.28 -4.07 -1.80
C MET A 298 -11.11 -3.94 -0.83
N HIS A 299 -11.20 -3.02 0.11
CA HIS A 299 -10.34 -3.02 1.29
C HIS A 299 -11.08 -3.65 2.49
N VAL A 300 -10.37 -4.34 3.39
CA VAL A 300 -10.98 -4.98 4.58
C VAL A 300 -11.78 -3.99 5.41
N PHE A 301 -11.31 -2.74 5.58
CA PHE A 301 -12.10 -1.75 6.35
C PHE A 301 -13.44 -1.39 5.69
N GLU A 302 -13.58 -1.49 4.37
CA GLU A 302 -14.86 -1.25 3.68
C GLU A 302 -15.86 -2.37 4.01
N VAL A 303 -15.38 -3.63 4.03
CA VAL A 303 -16.18 -4.79 4.48
C VAL A 303 -16.62 -4.60 5.94
N LEU A 304 -15.70 -4.20 6.81
CA LEU A 304 -16.00 -3.95 8.23
C LEU A 304 -16.91 -2.73 8.42
N HIS A 305 -16.77 -1.69 7.62
CA HIS A 305 -17.68 -0.53 7.63
C HIS A 305 -19.10 -0.94 7.28
N ALA A 306 -19.32 -1.80 6.29
CA ALA A 306 -20.63 -2.36 5.99
C ALA A 306 -21.21 -3.14 7.19
N LEU A 307 -20.37 -3.73 8.03
CA LEU A 307 -20.73 -4.50 9.21
C LEU A 307 -20.67 -3.68 10.52
N ARG A 308 -20.42 -2.37 10.49
CA ARG A 308 -20.20 -1.55 11.70
C ARG A 308 -21.30 -1.67 12.76
N SER A 309 -22.55 -1.86 12.35
CA SER A 309 -23.67 -2.08 13.29
C SER A 309 -23.58 -3.43 14.00
N LYS A 310 -23.03 -4.47 13.36
CA LYS A 310 -22.77 -5.77 14.00
C LYS A 310 -21.55 -5.67 14.91
N ILE A 311 -20.49 -4.96 14.49
CA ILE A 311 -19.30 -4.70 15.31
C ILE A 311 -19.72 -3.97 16.59
N LYS A 312 -20.51 -2.89 16.49
CA LYS A 312 -21.00 -2.11 17.65
C LYS A 312 -21.64 -3.00 18.73
N LYS A 313 -22.41 -4.02 18.33
CA LYS A 313 -23.05 -4.96 19.26
C LYS A 313 -22.05 -5.95 19.91
N LYS A 314 -20.82 -6.03 19.43
CA LYS A 314 -19.77 -6.91 19.94
C LYS A 314 -18.70 -6.18 20.74
N ILE A 315 -18.78 -4.85 20.82
CA ILE A 315 -17.86 -4.04 21.63
C ILE A 315 -18.03 -4.40 23.11
N LYS A 316 -16.91 -4.71 23.75
CA LYS A 316 -16.81 -5.01 25.18
C LYS A 316 -16.10 -3.91 25.95
N ASN A 317 -15.03 -3.39 25.35
CA ASN A 317 -14.16 -2.37 25.91
C ASN A 317 -14.32 -1.11 25.07
N ARG A 318 -14.54 0.03 25.69
CA ARG A 318 -14.78 1.30 24.97
C ARG A 318 -13.59 2.24 25.12
N PHE A 319 -13.33 2.96 24.06
CA PHE A 319 -12.34 4.04 23.99
C PHE A 319 -13.03 5.41 23.98
N ASP A 320 -13.99 5.62 24.89
CA ASP A 320 -14.83 6.80 24.88
C ASP A 320 -14.03 8.10 25.03
N GLY A 321 -14.07 8.93 24.00
CA GLY A 321 -13.37 10.21 23.97
C GLY A 321 -11.90 10.14 23.55
N LEU A 322 -11.32 8.95 23.21
CA LEU A 322 -9.96 8.85 22.71
C LEU A 322 -9.81 9.62 21.39
N PRO A 323 -9.01 10.71 21.34
CA PRO A 323 -8.83 11.46 20.10
C PRO A 323 -7.90 10.73 19.16
N VAL A 324 -8.37 10.44 17.94
CA VAL A 324 -7.63 9.67 16.94
C VAL A 324 -7.51 10.41 15.61
N ALA A 325 -6.32 10.41 15.01
CA ALA A 325 -6.12 10.88 13.65
C ALA A 325 -6.26 9.73 12.67
N ILE A 326 -7.10 9.88 11.68
CA ILE A 326 -7.34 8.85 10.65
C ILE A 326 -6.43 9.10 9.46
N HIS A 327 -5.66 8.07 9.06
CA HIS A 327 -4.83 8.11 7.86
C HIS A 327 -5.15 6.93 6.93
N TYR A 328 -5.95 7.18 5.91
CA TYR A 328 -6.33 6.17 4.91
C TYR A 328 -5.14 5.63 4.10
N GLY A 329 -4.25 6.52 3.67
CA GLY A 329 -3.19 6.23 2.70
C GLY A 329 -3.56 6.64 1.27
N CYS A 330 -2.55 7.13 0.54
CA CYS A 330 -2.72 7.81 -0.75
C CYS A 330 -3.27 6.90 -1.86
N HIS A 331 -2.92 5.62 -1.89
CA HIS A 331 -3.38 4.69 -2.93
C HIS A 331 -4.87 4.34 -2.80
N TYR A 332 -5.48 4.57 -1.64
CA TYR A 332 -6.93 4.49 -1.47
C TYR A 332 -7.62 5.78 -1.91
N THR A 333 -7.15 6.93 -1.43
CA THR A 333 -7.88 8.20 -1.59
C THR A 333 -7.63 8.91 -2.91
N LYS A 334 -6.51 8.61 -3.61
CA LYS A 334 -6.04 9.42 -4.75
C LYS A 334 -5.86 8.66 -6.05
N MET A 335 -5.55 7.36 -5.98
CA MET A 335 -5.27 6.57 -7.18
C MET A 335 -6.56 6.29 -7.97
N PHE A 336 -7.61 5.87 -7.25
CA PHE A 336 -8.96 5.63 -7.76
C PHE A 336 -9.97 6.34 -6.86
N ARG A 337 -10.03 7.67 -6.99
CA ARG A 337 -10.91 8.52 -6.16
C ARG A 337 -12.37 8.09 -6.20
N GLU A 338 -12.83 7.67 -7.35
CA GLU A 338 -14.21 7.27 -7.63
C GLU A 338 -14.63 6.02 -6.85
N LEU A 339 -13.64 5.19 -6.45
CA LEU A 339 -13.86 4.01 -5.64
C LEU A 339 -13.84 4.28 -4.12
N THR A 340 -13.49 5.51 -3.71
CA THR A 340 -13.37 5.88 -2.29
C THR A 340 -14.75 6.01 -1.64
N ILE A 341 -14.94 5.39 -0.48
CA ILE A 341 -16.12 5.58 0.35
C ILE A 341 -15.80 6.65 1.41
N PRO A 342 -16.40 7.86 1.32
CA PRO A 342 -16.12 8.93 2.26
C PRO A 342 -16.42 8.52 3.70
N ASN A 343 -15.59 8.96 4.64
CA ASN A 343 -15.71 8.76 6.08
C ASN A 343 -15.87 7.32 6.56
N SER A 344 -15.61 6.33 5.68
CA SER A 344 -15.80 4.91 6.01
C SER A 344 -14.95 4.44 7.18
N LEU A 345 -13.73 4.95 7.31
CA LEU A 345 -12.83 4.58 8.39
C LEU A 345 -13.14 5.38 9.67
N GLU A 346 -13.50 6.66 9.57
CA GLU A 346 -13.98 7.48 10.68
C GLU A 346 -15.23 6.86 11.31
N ASP A 347 -16.23 6.51 10.51
CA ASP A 347 -17.46 5.87 10.96
C ASP A 347 -17.19 4.52 11.63
N LEU A 348 -16.28 3.73 11.03
CA LEU A 348 -15.91 2.42 11.55
C LEU A 348 -15.18 2.53 12.90
N VAL A 349 -14.25 3.47 13.04
CA VAL A 349 -13.49 3.69 14.27
C VAL A 349 -14.39 4.26 15.37
N SER A 350 -15.29 5.15 15.02
CA SER A 350 -16.22 5.79 16.00
C SER A 350 -17.13 4.79 16.73
N VAL A 351 -17.36 3.57 16.18
CA VAL A 351 -18.16 2.56 16.91
C VAL A 351 -17.48 2.08 18.19
N THR A 352 -16.15 2.24 18.30
CA THR A 352 -15.37 1.88 19.48
C THR A 352 -15.49 2.92 20.61
N GLY A 353 -16.03 4.12 20.34
CA GLY A 353 -16.04 5.26 21.24
C GLY A 353 -14.92 6.27 20.98
N ALA A 354 -13.93 5.92 20.17
CA ALA A 354 -12.88 6.86 19.77
C ALA A 354 -13.43 7.99 18.90
N VAL A 355 -12.81 9.17 19.01
CA VAL A 355 -13.25 10.40 18.36
C VAL A 355 -12.24 10.78 17.27
N PRO A 356 -12.58 10.63 15.99
CA PRO A 356 -11.74 11.13 14.92
C PRO A 356 -11.57 12.65 15.02
N VAL A 357 -10.30 13.10 14.96
CA VAL A 357 -9.95 14.52 14.90
C VAL A 357 -9.50 14.89 13.50
N ASP A 358 -9.86 16.07 13.05
CA ASP A 358 -9.39 16.61 11.78
C ASP A 358 -8.04 17.30 11.95
N TYR A 359 -7.16 17.20 10.94
CA TYR A 359 -5.83 17.81 10.97
C TYR A 359 -5.43 18.34 9.59
N GLY A 360 -4.67 19.45 9.58
CA GLY A 360 -4.41 20.23 8.37
C GLY A 360 -3.74 19.47 7.23
N GLU A 361 -2.84 18.53 7.54
CA GLU A 361 -2.09 17.76 6.54
C GLU A 361 -2.71 16.37 6.25
N LYS A 362 -4.03 16.23 6.42
CA LYS A 362 -4.76 14.96 6.23
C LYS A 362 -4.48 14.33 4.86
N ASP A 363 -4.45 15.15 3.82
CA ASP A 363 -4.23 14.72 2.44
C ASP A 363 -2.76 14.60 2.02
N LEU A 364 -1.80 15.02 2.85
CA LEU A 364 -0.39 14.87 2.56
C LEU A 364 0.00 13.37 2.54
N CYS A 365 0.96 12.99 1.70
CA CYS A 365 1.60 11.67 1.75
C CYS A 365 2.18 11.41 3.14
N CYS A 366 2.23 10.13 3.56
CA CYS A 366 2.88 9.75 4.82
C CYS A 366 4.41 9.94 4.80
N GLY A 367 5.00 10.03 3.62
CA GLY A 367 6.43 10.08 3.42
C GLY A 367 7.09 8.74 3.09
N MET A 368 6.32 7.63 2.93
CA MET A 368 6.91 6.33 2.58
C MET A 368 7.77 6.43 1.32
N GLY A 369 7.25 7.05 0.24
CA GLY A 369 7.99 7.37 -0.98
C GLY A 369 8.64 6.18 -1.69
N PHE A 370 8.37 4.96 -1.28
CA PHE A 370 8.91 3.71 -1.83
C PHE A 370 10.43 3.76 -2.07
N SER A 371 10.89 4.29 -3.21
CA SER A 371 12.32 4.49 -3.51
C SER A 371 13.02 5.40 -2.49
N ASP A 372 12.36 6.48 -2.03
CA ASP A 372 12.92 7.42 -1.06
C ASP A 372 13.20 6.76 0.30
N THR A 373 12.30 5.89 0.76
CA THR A 373 12.53 5.12 2.00
C THR A 373 13.79 4.27 1.93
N LEU A 374 14.16 3.80 0.75
CA LEU A 374 15.35 2.98 0.55
C LEU A 374 16.60 3.83 0.29
N ASN A 375 16.48 4.88 -0.52
CA ASN A 375 17.61 5.60 -1.11
C ASN A 375 17.80 7.02 -0.55
N ASN A 376 16.74 7.66 -0.05
CA ASN A 376 16.77 9.04 0.44
C ASN A 376 15.83 9.25 1.65
N ARG A 377 16.16 8.64 2.76
CA ARG A 377 15.32 8.66 3.98
C ARG A 377 15.09 10.06 4.55
N ASP A 378 15.98 11.00 4.30
CA ASP A 378 15.78 12.38 4.76
C ASP A 378 14.56 13.00 4.08
N HIS A 379 14.31 12.75 2.78
CA HIS A 379 13.10 13.18 2.12
C HIS A 379 11.85 12.54 2.76
N SER A 380 11.88 11.21 2.94
CA SER A 380 10.81 10.46 3.60
C SER A 380 10.49 11.03 5.00
N ARG A 381 11.52 11.23 5.81
CA ARG A 381 11.40 11.72 7.20
C ARG A 381 10.91 13.17 7.29
N ARG A 382 11.32 14.05 6.38
CA ARG A 382 10.84 15.46 6.32
C ARG A 382 9.33 15.53 6.05
N ILE A 383 8.82 14.69 5.17
CA ILE A 383 7.37 14.62 4.89
C ILE A 383 6.63 14.01 6.08
N ALA A 384 7.17 12.94 6.69
CA ALA A 384 6.60 12.33 7.89
C ALA A 384 6.55 13.32 9.05
N GLU A 385 7.64 14.06 9.33
CA GLU A 385 7.70 15.11 10.36
C GLU A 385 6.59 16.13 10.21
N ARG A 386 6.43 16.70 9.02
CA ARG A 386 5.39 17.68 8.72
C ARG A 386 3.99 17.15 9.06
N LYS A 387 3.72 15.91 8.70
CA LYS A 387 2.44 15.26 9.00
C LYS A 387 2.26 14.99 10.49
N LEU A 388 3.29 14.48 11.17
CA LEU A 388 3.25 14.20 12.62
C LEU A 388 3.01 15.47 13.44
N ARG A 389 3.62 16.60 13.06
CA ARG A 389 3.34 17.91 13.68
C ARG A 389 1.86 18.27 13.56
N SER A 390 1.30 18.20 12.36
CA SER A 390 -0.10 18.53 12.12
C SER A 390 -1.06 17.62 12.91
N ILE A 391 -0.73 16.33 13.07
CA ILE A 391 -1.50 15.38 13.88
C ILE A 391 -1.43 15.74 15.37
N LYS A 392 -0.23 16.04 15.88
CA LYS A 392 -0.03 16.46 17.27
C LYS A 392 -0.78 17.79 17.58
N GLU A 393 -0.65 18.77 16.70
CA GLU A 393 -1.33 20.08 16.82
C GLU A 393 -2.87 19.93 16.87
N ALA A 394 -3.43 18.93 16.22
CA ALA A 394 -4.84 18.59 16.28
C ALA A 394 -5.25 17.88 17.57
N GLY A 395 -4.31 17.57 18.46
CA GLY A 395 -4.57 16.95 19.76
C GLY A 395 -4.86 15.43 19.69
N ALA A 396 -4.53 14.75 18.60
CA ALA A 396 -4.64 13.30 18.53
C ALA A 396 -3.63 12.63 19.49
N LYS A 397 -4.04 11.50 20.09
CA LYS A 397 -3.17 10.59 20.86
C LYS A 397 -2.77 9.38 20.04
N VAL A 398 -3.65 8.92 19.17
CA VAL A 398 -3.45 7.71 18.38
C VAL A 398 -3.61 8.03 16.90
N VAL A 399 -2.74 7.48 16.07
CA VAL A 399 -2.89 7.49 14.61
C VAL A 399 -3.42 6.14 14.16
N ILE A 400 -4.59 6.15 13.53
CA ILE A 400 -5.20 4.95 12.94
C ILE A 400 -4.86 4.89 11.47
N SER A 401 -4.18 3.82 11.06
CA SER A 401 -3.76 3.63 9.67
C SER A 401 -4.41 2.41 9.02
N ALA A 402 -4.69 2.53 7.70
CA ALA A 402 -5.16 1.41 6.87
C ALA A 402 -4.02 0.83 5.99
N CYS A 403 -2.82 1.42 6.04
CA CYS A 403 -1.68 1.02 5.22
C CYS A 403 -0.47 0.68 6.11
N PRO A 404 0.09 -0.54 6.03
CA PRO A 404 1.28 -0.89 6.81
C PRO A 404 2.49 -0.04 6.45
N GLY A 405 2.65 0.38 5.19
CA GLY A 405 3.71 1.29 4.78
C GLY A 405 3.61 2.65 5.47
N CYS A 406 2.41 3.22 5.57
CA CYS A 406 2.19 4.47 6.30
C CYS A 406 2.46 4.29 7.81
N GLN A 407 2.01 3.18 8.38
CA GLN A 407 2.24 2.85 9.79
C GLN A 407 3.74 2.72 10.09
N ILE A 408 4.49 2.00 9.24
CA ILE A 408 5.96 1.91 9.33
C ILE A 408 6.58 3.30 9.30
N THR A 409 6.16 4.14 8.35
CA THR A 409 6.76 5.46 8.18
C THR A 409 6.61 6.33 9.44
N PHE A 410 5.47 6.25 10.11
CA PHE A 410 5.23 7.01 11.33
C PHE A 410 5.87 6.34 12.56
N ASP A 411 5.49 5.10 12.83
CA ASP A 411 5.86 4.37 14.04
C ASP A 411 7.38 4.13 14.15
N ARG A 412 8.05 3.78 13.03
CA ARG A 412 9.48 3.47 13.03
C ARG A 412 10.38 4.70 12.95
N ASN A 413 9.88 5.81 12.39
CA ASN A 413 10.68 7.02 12.24
C ASN A 413 10.45 8.06 13.35
N GLN A 414 9.41 7.93 14.19
CA GLN A 414 9.08 8.94 15.21
C GLN A 414 10.27 9.23 16.12
N GLU A 415 10.91 8.20 16.71
CA GLU A 415 12.04 8.37 17.61
C GLU A 415 13.21 9.13 16.95
N TYR A 416 13.52 8.80 15.70
CA TYR A 416 14.57 9.48 14.95
C TYR A 416 14.23 10.95 14.69
N ILE A 417 12.99 11.21 14.25
CA ILE A 417 12.51 12.57 13.95
C ILE A 417 12.53 13.41 15.24
N GLU A 418 11.96 12.91 16.33
CA GLU A 418 11.93 13.57 17.63
C GLU A 418 13.33 13.94 18.13
N LYS A 419 14.27 13.02 18.01
CA LYS A 419 15.67 13.27 18.38
C LYS A 419 16.31 14.37 17.52
N LYS A 420 16.01 14.38 16.21
CA LYS A 420 16.57 15.37 15.26
C LYS A 420 16.04 16.78 15.52
N ILE A 421 14.74 16.90 15.87
CA ILE A 421 14.09 18.22 16.06
C ILE A 421 14.07 18.68 17.52
N GLY A 422 14.41 17.81 18.48
CA GLY A 422 14.38 18.12 19.92
C GLY A 422 12.96 18.23 20.51
N GLU A 423 11.96 17.67 19.86
CA GLU A 423 10.55 17.73 20.27
C GLU A 423 9.94 16.35 20.31
N LYS A 424 9.03 16.09 21.28
CA LYS A 424 8.26 14.84 21.38
C LYS A 424 6.89 14.95 20.71
N PHE A 425 6.49 13.94 19.95
CA PHE A 425 5.15 13.85 19.41
C PHE A 425 4.20 13.13 20.37
N ASP A 426 4.69 12.14 21.09
CA ASP A 426 3.93 11.30 22.04
C ASP A 426 2.72 10.63 21.37
N LEU A 427 2.87 10.24 20.11
CA LEU A 427 1.86 9.57 19.31
C LEU A 427 2.08 8.06 19.34
N VAL A 428 1.00 7.31 19.38
CA VAL A 428 1.01 5.86 19.19
C VAL A 428 0.27 5.49 17.92
N TYR A 429 0.53 4.31 17.39
CA TYR A 429 0.06 3.91 16.05
C TYR A 429 -0.65 2.57 16.13
N LEU A 430 -1.86 2.50 15.56
CA LEU A 430 -2.61 1.25 15.43
C LEU A 430 -3.14 1.11 14.00
N ASN A 431 -3.17 -0.13 13.52
CA ASN A 431 -4.05 -0.44 12.40
C ASN A 431 -5.52 -0.36 12.89
N TYR A 432 -6.44 0.04 12.03
CA TYR A 432 -7.87 0.09 12.38
C TYR A 432 -8.38 -1.26 12.93
N SER A 433 -7.88 -2.39 12.39
CA SER A 433 -8.26 -3.72 12.86
C SER A 433 -7.82 -3.98 14.30
N GLN A 434 -6.65 -3.49 14.69
CA GLN A 434 -6.12 -3.62 16.04
C GLN A 434 -7.01 -2.88 17.05
N LEU A 435 -7.38 -1.63 16.77
CA LEU A 435 -8.29 -0.86 17.64
C LEU A 435 -9.65 -1.56 17.79
N ILE A 436 -10.23 -2.04 16.68
CA ILE A 436 -11.52 -2.72 16.71
C ILE A 436 -11.44 -4.05 17.47
N ALA A 437 -10.38 -4.83 17.26
CA ALA A 437 -10.17 -6.10 17.96
C ALA A 437 -10.04 -5.89 19.48
N LEU A 438 -9.25 -4.89 19.92
CA LEU A 438 -9.16 -4.48 21.33
C LEU A 438 -10.55 -4.13 21.88
N ALA A 439 -11.29 -3.28 21.16
CA ALA A 439 -12.64 -2.92 21.57
C ALA A 439 -13.60 -4.11 21.66
N MET A 440 -13.42 -5.13 20.80
CA MET A 440 -14.19 -6.38 20.86
C MET A 440 -13.69 -7.36 21.93
N GLY A 441 -12.64 -7.01 22.68
CA GLY A 441 -12.09 -7.80 23.80
C GLY A 441 -11.06 -8.85 23.38
N ALA A 442 -10.31 -8.57 22.29
CA ALA A 442 -9.13 -9.38 21.92
C ALA A 442 -7.99 -9.14 22.91
N ASP A 443 -7.19 -10.17 23.15
CA ASP A 443 -5.99 -10.04 23.97
C ASP A 443 -4.98 -9.11 23.31
N PRO A 444 -4.45 -8.09 24.03
CA PRO A 444 -3.54 -7.11 23.49
C PRO A 444 -2.23 -7.71 22.94
N ASN A 445 -1.69 -8.73 23.61
CA ASN A 445 -0.40 -9.32 23.27
C ASN A 445 -0.54 -10.49 22.29
N GLU A 446 -1.47 -11.43 22.57
CA GLU A 446 -1.58 -12.67 21.80
C GLU A 446 -2.28 -12.48 20.45
N VAL A 447 -3.23 -11.55 20.36
CA VAL A 447 -4.02 -11.30 19.15
C VAL A 447 -3.59 -9.99 18.48
N VAL A 448 -3.57 -8.89 19.24
CA VAL A 448 -3.33 -7.56 18.69
C VAL A 448 -1.85 -7.30 18.45
N GLY A 449 -0.96 -7.94 19.21
CA GLY A 449 0.48 -7.84 19.02
C GLY A 449 1.04 -6.46 19.32
N ILE A 450 0.56 -5.76 20.35
CA ILE A 450 0.95 -4.39 20.69
C ILE A 450 2.45 -4.24 20.88
N GLN A 451 3.13 -5.28 21.39
CA GLN A 451 4.58 -5.32 21.59
C GLN A 451 5.39 -5.22 20.28
N THR A 452 4.75 -5.37 19.12
CA THR A 452 5.40 -5.25 17.82
C THR A 452 5.54 -3.80 17.33
N HIS A 453 5.02 -2.83 18.09
CA HIS A 453 5.12 -1.39 17.78
C HIS A 453 6.38 -0.76 18.39
N SER A 454 6.96 0.23 17.70
CA SER A 454 8.10 0.99 18.23
C SER A 454 7.69 1.95 19.35
N ASN A 455 6.51 2.54 19.21
CA ASN A 455 5.95 3.45 20.20
C ASN A 455 4.99 2.66 21.11
N PRO A 456 5.23 2.62 22.44
CA PRO A 456 4.42 1.85 23.39
C PRO A 456 2.96 2.24 23.35
N ILE A 457 2.08 1.25 23.29
CA ILE A 457 0.62 1.43 23.26
C ILE A 457 0.03 1.28 24.65
N GLU A 458 0.73 0.57 25.54
CA GLU A 458 0.31 0.23 26.89
C GLU A 458 -0.22 1.43 27.68
N PRO A 459 0.44 2.64 27.67
CA PRO A 459 -0.07 3.80 28.41
C PRO A 459 -1.47 4.24 27.95
N VAL A 460 -1.78 4.11 26.66
CA VAL A 460 -3.12 4.42 26.14
C VAL A 460 -4.12 3.34 26.59
N LEU A 461 -3.73 2.07 26.60
CA LEU A 461 -4.62 1.00 27.05
C LEU A 461 -4.95 1.12 28.54
N GLU A 462 -3.96 1.42 29.39
CA GLU A 462 -4.14 1.64 30.83
C GLU A 462 -5.13 2.78 31.11
N GLU A 463 -5.10 3.87 30.34
CA GLU A 463 -6.07 5.00 30.47
C GLU A 463 -7.51 4.54 30.26
N PHE A 464 -7.75 3.49 29.48
CA PHE A 464 -9.08 2.94 29.17
C PHE A 464 -9.39 1.60 29.89
N GLY A 465 -8.56 1.22 30.86
CA GLY A 465 -8.83 0.08 31.76
C GLY A 465 -8.53 -1.30 31.19
N PHE A 466 -7.57 -1.39 30.27
CA PHE A 466 -7.04 -2.66 29.74
C PHE A 466 -5.94 -3.25 30.61
#